data_92b2215fe6cfac1b932c30af699b229a
#
_entry.id   92b2215fe6cfac1b932c30af699b229a
#
_cell.length_a   1.000
_cell.length_b   1.000
_cell.length_c   1.000
_cell.angle_alpha   90.00
_cell.angle_beta   90.00
_cell.angle_gamma   90.00
#
_symmetry.space_group_name_H-M   'P 1'
#
loop_
_entity.id
_entity.type
_entity.pdbx_description
1 polymer ?
#
loop_
_entity_poly.entity_id
_entity_poly.type
_entity_poly.pdbx_seq_one_letter_code
_entity_poly.pdbx_strand_id
1 'polypeptide(L)'
;MNIWAEGWDATDDWSGGGAKSKRLVGPGPALGATLYELDPGKFVVYHFHHGAEELLIVLRGRPTMRAPDGERQLQEGDVVHFSIGPEGAHGLRNDTDAPVRYIVAGIRVMPEVVEYPDLGQITAQALTASQTGERLWLVHDVEPGENEPVA
;
A
#
# COMPACT_ATOMS: atom_id res chain seq x y z
N MET A 1 -11.18 -12.64 -14.39
CA MET A 1 -10.89 -11.18 -14.37
C MET A 1 -9.73 -10.90 -15.31
N ASN A 2 -9.74 -9.76 -16.01
CA ASN A 2 -8.63 -9.35 -16.89
C ASN A 2 -8.04 -8.04 -16.31
N ILE A 3 -6.73 -8.02 -16.06
CA ILE A 3 -6.02 -6.87 -15.49
C ILE A 3 -5.94 -5.66 -16.44
N TRP A 4 -6.26 -5.87 -17.72
CA TRP A 4 -6.30 -4.82 -18.76
C TRP A 4 -7.71 -4.28 -19.00
N ALA A 5 -8.74 -4.90 -18.38
CA ALA A 5 -10.12 -4.44 -18.53
C ALA A 5 -10.33 -3.09 -17.84
N GLU A 6 -11.15 -2.25 -18.46
CA GLU A 6 -11.59 -0.96 -17.91
C GLU A 6 -12.36 -1.11 -16.59
N GLY A 7 -12.39 -0.01 -15.83
CA GLY A 7 -13.12 0.09 -14.57
C GLY A 7 -12.24 -0.13 -13.35
N TRP A 8 -12.44 0.74 -12.36
CA TRP A 8 -11.74 0.76 -11.08
C TRP A 8 -12.75 0.65 -9.94
N ASP A 9 -12.38 -0.02 -8.86
CA ASP A 9 -13.25 -0.17 -7.68
C ASP A 9 -13.20 1.08 -6.82
N ALA A 10 -12.05 1.74 -6.74
CA ALA A 10 -11.83 2.95 -5.95
C ALA A 10 -10.70 3.80 -6.52
N THR A 11 -10.69 5.07 -6.13
CA THR A 11 -9.55 5.97 -6.24
C THR A 11 -9.17 6.40 -4.85
N ASP A 12 -7.94 6.11 -4.45
CA ASP A 12 -7.39 6.54 -3.17
C ASP A 12 -6.70 7.89 -3.38
N ASP A 13 -7.22 8.94 -2.76
CA ASP A 13 -6.69 10.30 -2.78
C ASP A 13 -6.15 10.74 -1.40
N TRP A 14 -5.99 9.80 -0.48
CA TRP A 14 -5.50 10.07 0.85
C TRP A 14 -4.13 10.74 0.82
N SER A 15 -3.98 11.79 1.63
CA SER A 15 -2.76 12.61 1.72
C SER A 15 -2.26 13.16 0.38
N GLY A 16 -3.16 13.39 -0.57
CA GLY A 16 -2.82 13.93 -1.90
C GLY A 16 -2.31 12.92 -2.91
N GLY A 17 -2.27 11.63 -2.55
CA GLY A 17 -1.92 10.53 -3.43
C GLY A 17 -2.79 10.45 -4.69
N GLY A 18 -3.31 9.32 -5.04
CA GLY A 18 -4.24 9.19 -6.16
C GLY A 18 -4.05 7.89 -6.94
N ALA A 19 -3.91 6.80 -6.22
CA ALA A 19 -3.90 5.47 -6.82
C ALA A 19 -5.32 5.03 -7.17
N LYS A 20 -5.58 4.71 -8.42
CA LYS A 20 -6.76 3.94 -8.81
C LYS A 20 -6.52 2.48 -8.45
N SER A 21 -7.51 1.81 -7.90
CA SER A 21 -7.39 0.44 -7.43
C SER A 21 -8.50 -0.48 -7.92
N LYS A 22 -8.15 -1.73 -8.17
CA LYS A 22 -9.06 -2.81 -8.50
C LYS A 22 -8.65 -4.08 -7.73
N ARG A 23 -9.57 -4.60 -6.92
CA ARG A 23 -9.32 -5.84 -6.18
C ARG A 23 -9.31 -7.04 -7.11
N LEU A 24 -8.22 -7.79 -7.09
CA LEU A 24 -8.03 -8.98 -7.93
C LEU A 24 -8.51 -10.26 -7.25
N VAL A 25 -8.45 -10.30 -5.92
CA VAL A 25 -8.87 -11.45 -5.11
C VAL A 25 -10.06 -11.04 -4.27
N GLY A 26 -11.11 -11.83 -4.30
CA GLY A 26 -12.32 -11.65 -3.49
C GLY A 26 -12.02 -11.72 -1.98
N PRO A 27 -13.03 -11.50 -1.14
CA PRO A 27 -12.87 -11.63 0.31
C PRO A 27 -12.44 -13.06 0.64
N GLY A 28 -11.29 -13.18 1.30
CA GLY A 28 -10.70 -14.45 1.71
C GLY A 28 -9.78 -14.24 2.91
N PRO A 29 -9.47 -15.30 3.66
CA PRO A 29 -8.79 -15.17 4.95
C PRO A 29 -7.29 -14.87 4.84
N ALA A 30 -6.64 -15.20 3.74
CA ALA A 30 -5.17 -15.22 3.69
C ALA A 30 -4.56 -14.32 2.62
N LEU A 31 -4.99 -14.39 1.38
CA LEU A 31 -4.38 -13.66 0.26
C LEU A 31 -5.13 -12.37 -0.06
N GLY A 32 -4.41 -11.27 -0.18
CA GLY A 32 -4.85 -10.03 -0.80
C GLY A 32 -4.10 -9.82 -2.12
N ALA A 33 -4.78 -9.32 -3.15
CA ALA A 33 -4.12 -8.83 -4.34
C ALA A 33 -4.94 -7.69 -4.94
N THR A 34 -4.26 -6.61 -5.27
CA THR A 34 -4.87 -5.39 -5.80
C THR A 34 -4.05 -4.89 -6.98
N LEU A 35 -4.73 -4.58 -8.06
CA LEU A 35 -4.17 -3.85 -9.19
C LEU A 35 -4.27 -2.37 -8.92
N TYR A 36 -3.18 -1.66 -9.14
CA TYR A 36 -3.09 -0.22 -9.00
C TYR A 36 -2.70 0.44 -10.31
N GLU A 37 -3.17 1.66 -10.48
CA GLU A 37 -2.70 2.58 -11.53
C GLU A 37 -2.45 3.96 -10.92
N LEU A 38 -1.27 4.52 -11.21
CA LEU A 38 -0.91 5.90 -10.90
C LEU A 38 -0.89 6.70 -12.19
N ASP A 39 -1.73 7.71 -12.26
CA ASP A 39 -1.63 8.73 -13.31
C ASP A 39 -0.34 9.57 -13.13
N PRO A 40 0.12 10.29 -14.16
CA PRO A 40 1.26 11.21 -14.04
C PRO A 40 1.17 12.14 -12.83
N GLY A 41 2.26 12.24 -12.07
CA GLY A 41 2.36 13.07 -10.87
C GLY A 41 1.69 12.49 -9.62
N LYS A 42 1.05 11.31 -9.70
CA LYS A 42 0.42 10.66 -8.55
C LYS A 42 1.40 9.76 -7.81
N PHE A 43 1.08 9.51 -6.53
CA PHE A 43 1.95 8.74 -5.65
C PHE A 43 1.16 7.94 -4.61
N VAL A 44 1.82 6.97 -4.01
CA VAL A 44 1.43 6.25 -2.80
C VAL A 44 2.36 6.72 -1.68
N VAL A 45 1.76 7.12 -0.56
CA VAL A 45 2.50 7.61 0.62
C VAL A 45 3.48 6.55 1.11
N TYR A 46 4.67 7.00 1.55
CA TYR A 46 5.67 6.13 2.15
C TYR A 46 5.14 5.51 3.44
N HIS A 47 5.15 4.19 3.51
CA HIS A 47 4.56 3.43 4.62
C HIS A 47 5.21 2.06 4.77
N PHE A 48 4.95 1.41 5.89
CA PHE A 48 5.25 0.00 6.10
C PHE A 48 4.17 -0.69 6.94
N HIS A 49 4.14 -2.01 6.83
CA HIS A 49 3.17 -2.87 7.50
C HIS A 49 3.79 -3.54 8.73
N HIS A 50 3.05 -3.57 9.85
CA HIS A 50 3.49 -4.26 11.06
C HIS A 50 3.17 -5.75 11.07
N GLY A 51 2.26 -6.22 10.22
CA GLY A 51 1.79 -7.60 10.22
C GLY A 51 1.80 -8.29 8.85
N ALA A 52 1.89 -7.55 7.76
CA ALA A 52 1.77 -8.09 6.41
C ALA A 52 3.07 -7.94 5.60
N GLU A 53 3.41 -8.98 4.87
CA GLU A 53 4.39 -8.90 3.78
C GLU A 53 3.68 -8.65 2.47
N GLU A 54 4.33 -7.92 1.58
CA GLU A 54 3.80 -7.60 0.26
C GLU A 54 4.78 -7.90 -0.86
N LEU A 55 4.23 -8.23 -2.02
CA LEU A 55 4.94 -8.41 -3.28
C LEU A 55 4.37 -7.45 -4.31
N LEU A 56 5.21 -6.57 -4.85
CA LEU A 56 4.87 -5.68 -5.94
C LEU A 56 5.38 -6.27 -7.26
N ILE A 57 4.56 -6.17 -8.31
CA ILE A 57 4.92 -6.57 -9.68
C ILE A 57 4.55 -5.42 -10.61
N VAL A 58 5.53 -4.85 -11.30
CA VAL A 58 5.31 -3.79 -12.29
C VAL A 58 4.80 -4.41 -13.59
N LEU A 59 3.62 -3.98 -14.04
CA LEU A 59 2.97 -4.46 -15.27
C LEU A 59 3.19 -3.53 -16.45
N ARG A 60 3.24 -2.22 -16.20
CA ARG A 60 3.40 -1.19 -17.23
C ARG A 60 4.05 0.05 -16.65
N GLY A 61 4.94 0.64 -17.44
CA GLY A 61 5.58 1.91 -17.12
C GLY A 61 6.76 1.78 -16.18
N ARG A 62 7.18 2.92 -15.66
CA ARG A 62 8.43 3.04 -14.88
C ARG A 62 8.20 3.87 -13.62
N PRO A 63 7.53 3.33 -12.59
CA PRO A 63 7.37 4.03 -11.33
C PRO A 63 8.71 4.24 -10.63
N THR A 64 8.84 5.35 -9.91
CA THR A 64 9.94 5.55 -8.96
C THR A 64 9.50 4.99 -7.62
N MET A 65 10.27 4.06 -7.08
CA MET A 65 10.08 3.50 -5.74
C MET A 65 11.05 4.15 -4.76
N ARG A 66 10.54 4.57 -3.60
CA ARG A 66 11.32 4.90 -2.41
C ARG A 66 11.32 3.71 -1.47
N ALA A 67 12.50 3.36 -0.94
CA ALA A 67 12.71 2.33 0.07
C ALA A 67 13.69 2.87 1.13
N PRO A 68 13.96 2.15 2.25
CA PRO A 68 14.89 2.63 3.28
C PRO A 68 16.31 2.91 2.77
N ASP A 69 16.74 2.19 1.75
CA ASP A 69 18.06 2.33 1.11
C ASP A 69 18.11 3.41 0.02
N GLY A 70 17.01 4.12 -0.24
CA GLY A 70 16.91 5.21 -1.20
C GLY A 70 15.85 5.02 -2.26
N GLU A 71 15.99 5.78 -3.34
CA GLU A 71 15.05 5.76 -4.46
C GLU A 71 15.63 5.05 -5.67
N ARG A 72 14.77 4.32 -6.38
CA ARG A 72 15.12 3.71 -7.68
C ARG A 72 13.93 3.70 -8.62
N GLN A 73 14.19 3.85 -9.90
CA GLN A 73 13.17 3.66 -10.92
C GLN A 73 13.04 2.17 -11.23
N LEU A 74 11.82 1.66 -11.15
CA LEU A 74 11.46 0.31 -11.56
C LEU A 74 11.10 0.29 -13.05
N GLN A 75 11.08 -0.90 -13.63
CA GLN A 75 10.67 -1.15 -15.01
C GLN A 75 9.66 -2.30 -15.10
N GLU A 76 9.04 -2.44 -16.24
CA GLU A 76 8.08 -3.52 -16.49
C GLU A 76 8.73 -4.89 -16.24
N GLY A 77 8.04 -5.74 -15.49
CA GLY A 77 8.51 -7.05 -15.07
C GLY A 77 9.29 -7.08 -13.77
N ASP A 78 9.65 -5.92 -13.19
CA ASP A 78 10.30 -5.90 -11.89
C ASP A 78 9.36 -6.44 -10.81
N VAL A 79 9.94 -7.23 -9.91
CA VAL A 79 9.29 -7.80 -8.74
C VAL A 79 10.04 -7.33 -7.50
N VAL A 80 9.30 -6.77 -6.53
CA VAL A 80 9.87 -6.27 -5.28
C VAL A 80 9.11 -6.89 -4.11
N HIS A 81 9.85 -7.43 -3.14
CA HIS A 81 9.31 -7.91 -1.88
C HIS A 81 9.48 -6.86 -0.79
N PHE A 82 8.43 -6.61 -0.02
CA PHE A 82 8.43 -5.75 1.15
C PHE A 82 8.21 -6.61 2.39
N SER A 83 9.20 -6.63 3.27
CA SER A 83 9.13 -7.33 4.54
C SER A 83 8.26 -6.58 5.55
N ILE A 84 7.90 -7.26 6.62
CA ILE A 84 7.25 -6.63 7.78
C ILE A 84 8.21 -5.63 8.43
N GLY A 85 7.67 -4.52 8.92
CA GLY A 85 8.39 -3.51 9.67
C GLY A 85 9.14 -2.49 8.81
N PRO A 86 9.97 -1.63 9.44
CA PRO A 86 10.62 -0.50 8.78
C PRO A 86 11.51 -0.89 7.60
N GLU A 87 12.10 -2.09 7.60
CA GLU A 87 12.93 -2.58 6.51
C GLU A 87 12.14 -2.81 5.21
N GLY A 88 10.83 -3.03 5.32
CA GLY A 88 9.91 -3.16 4.18
C GLY A 88 9.23 -1.84 3.80
N ALA A 89 9.63 -0.72 4.37
CA ALA A 89 9.00 0.56 4.08
C ALA A 89 9.14 0.94 2.62
N HIS A 90 8.06 1.41 2.03
CA HIS A 90 8.02 1.74 0.61
C HIS A 90 6.99 2.82 0.28
N GLY A 91 7.25 3.53 -0.79
CA GLY A 91 6.35 4.44 -1.45
C GLY A 91 6.60 4.41 -2.95
N LEU A 92 5.57 4.71 -3.74
CA LEU A 92 5.70 4.78 -5.19
C LEU A 92 5.23 6.13 -5.70
N ARG A 93 5.87 6.63 -6.75
CA ARG A 93 5.38 7.78 -7.49
C ARG A 93 5.55 7.58 -8.99
N ASN A 94 4.71 8.25 -9.75
CA ASN A 94 4.81 8.28 -11.19
C ASN A 94 5.35 9.64 -11.65
N ASP A 95 6.65 9.68 -11.92
CA ASP A 95 7.33 10.86 -12.45
C ASP A 95 7.33 10.92 -13.99
N THR A 96 6.60 10.00 -14.64
CA THR A 96 6.51 9.92 -16.10
C THR A 96 5.26 10.63 -16.63
N ASP A 97 5.14 10.76 -17.93
CA ASP A 97 4.02 11.40 -18.63
C ASP A 97 2.89 10.43 -19.01
N ALA A 98 3.03 9.14 -18.66
CA ALA A 98 2.04 8.09 -18.93
C ALA A 98 1.67 7.34 -17.65
N PRO A 99 0.45 6.76 -17.56
CA PRO A 99 0.07 5.97 -16.39
C PRO A 99 0.98 4.76 -16.18
N VAL A 100 1.34 4.51 -14.93
CA VAL A 100 2.03 3.28 -14.50
C VAL A 100 1.05 2.33 -13.86
N ARG A 101 1.22 1.02 -14.07
CA ARG A 101 0.33 -0.02 -13.56
C ARG A 101 1.12 -1.12 -12.88
N TYR A 102 0.69 -1.54 -11.71
CA TYR A 102 1.34 -2.57 -10.92
C TYR A 102 0.33 -3.37 -10.08
N ILE A 103 0.74 -4.55 -9.65
CA ILE A 103 0.00 -5.36 -8.69
C ILE A 103 0.77 -5.33 -7.36
N VAL A 104 0.02 -5.20 -6.26
CA VAL A 104 0.49 -5.55 -4.93
C VAL A 104 -0.29 -6.77 -4.48
N ALA A 105 0.42 -7.82 -4.08
CA ALA A 105 -0.14 -9.03 -3.49
C ALA A 105 0.52 -9.26 -2.12
N GLY A 106 -0.26 -9.61 -1.13
CA GLY A 106 0.26 -9.80 0.22
C GLY A 106 -0.62 -10.67 1.09
N ILE A 107 -0.13 -10.96 2.27
CA ILE A 107 -0.87 -11.68 3.29
C ILE A 107 -1.86 -10.72 3.94
N ARG A 108 -3.11 -11.15 4.07
CA ARG A 108 -4.10 -10.42 4.86
C ARG A 108 -3.96 -10.76 6.32
N VAL A 109 -3.65 -9.78 7.11
CA VAL A 109 -3.60 -9.88 8.57
C VAL A 109 -4.68 -8.98 9.16
N MET A 110 -5.36 -9.44 10.19
CA MET A 110 -6.30 -8.63 10.97
C MET A 110 -6.16 -8.97 12.45
N PRO A 111 -5.96 -7.99 13.32
CA PRO A 111 -5.82 -6.56 13.02
C PRO A 111 -4.53 -6.26 12.24
N GLU A 112 -4.57 -5.24 11.38
CA GLU A 112 -3.41 -4.73 10.63
C GLU A 112 -3.08 -3.33 11.12
N VAL A 113 -1.79 -3.05 11.30
CA VAL A 113 -1.28 -1.72 11.61
C VAL A 113 -0.31 -1.32 10.50
N VAL A 114 -0.52 -0.13 9.96
CA VAL A 114 0.34 0.47 8.94
C VAL A 114 0.87 1.80 9.48
N GLU A 115 2.17 2.02 9.34
CA GLU A 115 2.82 3.25 9.76
C GLU A 115 3.23 4.09 8.56
N TYR A 116 3.05 5.40 8.68
CA TYR A 116 3.37 6.41 7.67
C TYR A 116 4.39 7.39 8.23
N PRO A 117 5.69 7.08 8.13
CA PRO A 117 6.74 7.87 8.80
C PRO A 117 6.76 9.34 8.41
N ASP A 118 6.50 9.65 7.12
CA ASP A 118 6.50 11.03 6.63
C ASP A 118 5.32 11.88 7.16
N LEU A 119 4.25 11.22 7.59
CA LEU A 119 3.06 11.87 8.13
C LEU A 119 3.06 11.90 9.66
N GLY A 120 3.92 11.11 10.31
CA GLY A 120 3.85 10.87 11.75
C GLY A 120 2.52 10.21 12.14
N GLN A 121 2.02 9.27 11.34
CA GLN A 121 0.72 8.65 11.53
C GLN A 121 0.80 7.14 11.50
N ILE A 122 -0.11 6.51 12.23
CA ILE A 122 -0.43 5.09 12.10
C ILE A 122 -1.90 4.92 11.72
N THR A 123 -2.19 3.86 10.98
CA THR A 123 -3.56 3.38 10.79
C THR A 123 -3.70 1.98 11.37
N ALA A 124 -4.85 1.69 11.98
CA ALA A 124 -5.19 0.36 12.43
C ALA A 124 -6.50 -0.10 11.79
N GLN A 125 -6.51 -1.31 11.29
CA GLN A 125 -7.67 -1.96 10.70
C GLN A 125 -8.00 -3.22 11.47
N ALA A 126 -9.28 -3.42 11.78
CA ALA A 126 -9.77 -4.64 12.41
C ALA A 126 -11.17 -4.99 11.89
N LEU A 127 -11.56 -6.25 12.02
CA LEU A 127 -12.94 -6.64 11.84
C LEU A 127 -13.70 -6.32 13.13
N THR A 128 -14.81 -5.59 13.02
CA THR A 128 -15.67 -5.36 14.19
C THR A 128 -16.40 -6.65 14.56
N ALA A 129 -16.75 -6.76 15.84
CA ALA A 129 -17.61 -7.84 16.33
C ALA A 129 -19.07 -7.72 15.84
N SER A 130 -19.39 -6.69 15.06
CA SER A 130 -20.73 -6.52 14.50
C SER A 130 -21.02 -7.65 13.51
N GLN A 131 -22.24 -8.16 13.54
CA GLN A 131 -22.70 -9.22 12.62
C GLN A 131 -22.71 -8.77 11.15
N THR A 132 -22.44 -7.51 10.88
CA THR A 132 -22.39 -6.91 9.53
C THR A 132 -21.01 -7.01 8.88
N GLY A 133 -19.97 -7.45 9.61
CA GLY A 133 -18.62 -7.59 9.07
C GLY A 133 -17.96 -6.27 8.67
N GLU A 134 -18.39 -5.15 9.27
CA GLU A 134 -17.82 -3.84 9.04
C GLU A 134 -16.35 -3.80 9.50
N ARG A 135 -15.55 -3.05 8.77
CA ARG A 135 -14.17 -2.78 9.17
C ARG A 135 -14.11 -1.59 10.11
N LEU A 136 -13.41 -1.76 11.20
CA LEU A 136 -12.91 -0.65 11.99
C LEU A 136 -11.67 -0.09 11.28
N TRP A 137 -11.66 1.22 11.08
CA TRP A 137 -10.52 1.96 10.57
C TRP A 137 -10.21 3.09 11.53
N LEU A 138 -8.99 3.09 12.07
CA LEU A 138 -8.48 4.13 12.95
C LEU A 138 -7.28 4.80 12.29
N VAL A 139 -7.20 6.13 12.41
CA VAL A 139 -6.01 6.92 12.10
C VAL A 139 -5.60 7.62 13.39
N HIS A 140 -4.33 7.53 13.75
CA HIS A 140 -3.78 8.16 14.93
C HIS A 140 -2.47 8.85 14.59
N ASP A 141 -2.32 10.12 15.04
CA ASP A 141 -1.08 10.86 14.92
C ASP A 141 -0.11 10.35 16.00
N VAL A 142 1.13 10.05 15.59
CA VAL A 142 2.18 9.62 16.50
C VAL A 142 2.93 10.84 17.00
N GLU A 143 2.72 11.19 18.26
CA GLU A 143 3.43 12.32 18.90
C GLU A 143 4.89 11.94 19.20
N PRO A 144 5.87 12.81 18.91
CA PRO A 144 7.25 12.58 19.29
C PRO A 144 7.39 12.47 20.82
N GLY A 145 7.80 11.30 21.30
CA GLY A 145 8.00 11.03 22.72
C GLY A 145 6.99 10.07 23.35
N GLU A 146 5.93 9.67 22.66
CA GLU A 146 5.02 8.61 23.13
C GLU A 146 5.61 7.19 23.01
N ASN A 147 6.73 7.05 22.34
CA ASN A 147 7.45 5.77 22.21
C ASN A 147 8.37 5.54 23.41
N GLU A 148 7.82 5.21 24.57
CA GLU A 148 8.63 4.56 25.59
C GLU A 148 8.96 3.13 25.12
N PRO A 149 10.25 2.72 25.18
CA PRO A 149 10.61 1.36 24.83
C PRO A 149 9.84 0.38 25.74
N VAL A 150 9.13 -0.53 25.13
CA VAL A 150 8.49 -1.63 25.86
C VAL A 150 9.60 -2.45 26.50
N ALA A 151 9.66 -2.43 27.83
CA ALA A 151 10.63 -3.17 28.63
C ALA A 151 10.41 -4.69 28.51
#